data_cc2fe71ee961a51238d8aeba0a95cc50
#
_entry.id   cc2fe71ee961a51238d8aeba0a95cc50
#
_cell.length_a   1.000
_cell.length_b   1.000
_cell.length_c   1.000
_cell.angle_alpha   90.00
_cell.angle_beta   90.00
_cell.angle_gamma   90.00
#
_symmetry.space_group_name_H-M   'P 1'
#
loop_
_entity.id
_entity.type
_entity.pdbx_description
1 polymer ?
#
loop_
_entity_poly.entity_id
_entity_poly.type
_entity_poly.pdbx_seq_one_letter_code
_entity_poly.pdbx_strand_id
1 'polypeptide(L)' 'MPKADFTAWEHEPISDAEIDRTAHLWLERHGAAAVAAARAKVAELRRNGDLAGADAWLRLIVAVEERTQGRRG' A
#
# COMPACT_ATOMS: atom_id res chain seq x y z
N MET A 1 19.45 5.31 -10.23
CA MET A 1 18.31 5.84 -9.58
C MET A 1 17.25 4.79 -9.30
N PRO A 2 16.84 4.71 -8.15
CA PRO A 2 15.91 3.66 -7.81
C PRO A 2 14.57 3.88 -8.50
N LYS A 3 14.02 2.83 -8.93
CA LYS A 3 12.68 2.84 -9.41
C LYS A 3 11.78 2.83 -8.21
N ALA A 4 10.51 2.97 -8.45
CA ALA A 4 9.56 2.91 -7.38
C ALA A 4 9.75 1.61 -6.64
N ASP A 5 10.07 1.72 -5.38
CA ASP A 5 10.37 0.54 -4.58
C ASP A 5 9.49 0.56 -3.36
N PHE A 6 8.45 -0.25 -3.39
CA PHE A 6 7.49 -0.26 -2.30
C PHE A 6 8.09 -0.76 -1.00
N THR A 7 9.23 -1.43 -1.06
CA THR A 7 9.84 -1.94 0.15
C THR A 7 10.59 -0.88 0.93
N ALA A 8 10.82 0.29 0.34
CA ALA A 8 11.51 1.35 1.06
C ALA A 8 10.75 1.78 2.31
N TRP A 9 9.45 1.57 2.32
CA TRP A 9 8.64 1.94 3.47
C TRP A 9 8.99 1.18 4.73
N GLU A 10 9.63 0.05 4.58
CA GLU A 10 9.91 -0.80 5.72
C GLU A 10 10.93 -0.18 6.66
N HIS A 11 11.63 0.85 6.20
CA HIS A 11 12.71 1.43 6.98
C HIS A 11 12.45 2.82 7.51
N GLU A 12 11.42 3.49 7.04
CA GLU A 12 11.18 4.88 7.42
C GLU A 12 9.70 5.16 7.55
N PRO A 13 9.37 6.16 8.39
CA PRO A 13 7.98 6.60 8.47
C PRO A 13 7.55 7.11 7.10
N ILE A 14 6.31 6.87 6.77
CA ILE A 14 5.79 7.29 5.50
C ILE A 14 4.69 8.31 5.72
N SER A 15 4.69 9.36 4.91
CA SER A 15 3.70 10.40 5.05
C SER A 15 2.40 10.02 4.38
N ASP A 16 1.31 10.70 4.78
CA ASP A 16 0.02 10.46 4.17
C ASP A 16 0.06 10.76 2.68
N ALA A 17 0.82 11.79 2.30
CA ALA A 17 0.92 12.14 0.89
C ALA A 17 1.55 11.02 0.08
N GLU A 18 2.56 10.37 0.64
CA GLU A 18 3.19 9.27 -0.06
C GLU A 18 2.29 8.06 -0.14
N ILE A 19 1.55 7.80 0.93
CA ILE A 19 0.60 6.70 0.90
C ILE A 19 -0.45 6.95 -0.16
N ASP A 20 -0.94 8.17 -0.24
CA ASP A 20 -1.97 8.50 -1.22
C ASP A 20 -1.46 8.34 -2.65
N ARG A 21 -0.25 8.80 -2.90
CA ARG A 21 0.34 8.66 -4.22
C ARG A 21 0.56 7.20 -4.57
N THR A 22 1.04 6.43 -3.62
CA THR A 22 1.28 5.02 -3.86
C THR A 22 -0.03 4.27 -4.06
N ALA A 23 -1.08 4.67 -3.34
CA ALA A 23 -2.37 4.04 -3.53
C ALA A 23 -2.87 4.25 -4.96
N HIS A 24 -2.66 5.45 -5.49
CA HIS A 24 -3.05 5.73 -6.86
C HIS A 24 -2.30 4.82 -7.84
N LEU A 25 -0.99 4.73 -7.67
CA LEU A 25 -0.18 3.89 -8.54
C LEU A 25 -0.52 2.42 -8.39
N TRP A 26 -0.78 2.00 -7.16
CA TRP A 26 -1.11 0.61 -6.89
C TRP A 26 -2.42 0.23 -7.57
N LEU A 27 -3.40 1.13 -7.50
CA LEU A 27 -4.66 0.91 -8.18
C LEU A 27 -4.49 0.81 -9.68
N GLU A 28 -3.64 1.67 -10.25
CA GLU A 28 -3.41 1.61 -11.68
C GLU A 28 -2.78 0.30 -12.09
N ARG A 29 -1.91 -0.21 -11.25
CA ARG A 29 -1.20 -1.44 -11.58
C ARG A 29 -2.05 -2.69 -11.38
N HIS A 30 -2.84 -2.71 -10.33
CA HIS A 30 -3.56 -3.93 -9.94
C HIS A 30 -5.05 -3.88 -10.20
N GLY A 31 -5.62 -2.71 -10.40
CA GLY A 31 -7.03 -2.61 -10.68
C GLY A 31 -7.87 -3.21 -9.57
N ALA A 32 -8.80 -4.07 -9.97
CA ALA A 32 -9.73 -4.66 -9.01
C ALA A 32 -9.04 -5.55 -7.99
N ALA A 33 -7.82 -6.00 -8.28
CA ALA A 33 -7.10 -6.87 -7.35
C ALA A 33 -6.23 -6.09 -6.38
N ALA A 34 -6.31 -4.75 -6.38
CA ALA A 34 -5.39 -3.93 -5.60
C ALA A 34 -5.44 -4.26 -4.11
N VAL A 35 -6.63 -4.39 -3.54
CA VAL A 35 -6.74 -4.66 -2.10
C VAL A 35 -6.22 -6.05 -1.79
N ALA A 36 -6.59 -7.03 -2.58
CA ALA A 36 -6.14 -8.40 -2.34
C ALA A 36 -4.62 -8.50 -2.44
N ALA A 37 -4.04 -7.83 -3.43
CA ALA A 37 -2.59 -7.85 -3.61
C ALA A 37 -1.90 -7.18 -2.41
N ALA A 38 -2.47 -6.08 -1.92
CA ALA A 38 -1.89 -5.40 -0.78
C ALA A 38 -2.00 -6.24 0.50
N ARG A 39 -3.10 -6.95 0.67
CA ARG A 39 -3.25 -7.81 1.82
C ARG A 39 -2.24 -8.94 1.82
N ALA A 40 -1.94 -9.48 0.64
CA ALA A 40 -0.92 -10.49 0.54
C ALA A 40 0.43 -9.94 0.98
N LYS A 41 0.70 -8.69 0.64
CA LYS A 41 1.94 -8.06 1.05
C LYS A 41 2.00 -7.90 2.56
N VAL A 42 0.89 -7.51 3.19
CA VAL A 42 0.84 -7.40 4.64
C VAL A 42 1.16 -8.75 5.29
N ALA A 43 0.56 -9.82 4.78
CA ALA A 43 0.80 -11.14 5.36
C ALA A 43 2.26 -11.52 5.24
N GLU A 44 2.86 -11.23 4.10
CA GLU A 44 4.26 -11.55 3.89
C GLU A 44 5.15 -10.79 4.87
N LEU A 45 4.88 -9.50 5.07
CA LEU A 45 5.67 -8.70 5.98
C LEU A 45 5.54 -9.18 7.42
N ARG A 46 4.33 -9.58 7.82
CA ARG A 46 4.13 -10.12 9.15
C ARG A 46 4.89 -11.40 9.37
N ARG A 47 4.91 -12.25 8.36
CA ARG A 47 5.67 -13.50 8.48
C ARG A 47 7.15 -13.23 8.64
N ASN A 48 7.63 -12.13 8.06
CA ASN A 48 9.04 -11.77 8.17
C ASN A 48 9.33 -10.94 9.43
N GLY A 49 8.31 -10.66 10.24
CA GLY A 49 8.52 -9.90 11.45
C GLY A 49 8.59 -8.40 11.23
N ASP A 50 8.25 -7.94 10.05
CA ASP A 50 8.32 -6.52 9.72
C ASP A 50 6.98 -5.87 10.00
N LEU A 51 6.76 -5.55 11.27
CA LEU A 51 5.47 -5.01 11.68
C LEU A 51 5.27 -3.58 11.23
N ALA A 52 6.35 -2.80 11.16
CA ALA A 52 6.25 -1.43 10.69
C ALA A 52 5.86 -1.39 9.22
N GLY A 53 6.46 -2.26 8.41
CA GLY A 53 6.10 -2.33 7.01
C GLY A 53 4.68 -2.80 6.82
N ALA A 54 4.26 -3.78 7.61
CA ALA A 54 2.89 -4.27 7.53
C ALA A 54 1.90 -3.16 7.86
N ASP A 55 2.22 -2.34 8.86
CA ASP A 55 1.34 -1.24 9.22
C ASP A 55 1.21 -0.23 8.09
N ALA A 56 2.33 0.09 7.44
CA ALA A 56 2.30 1.01 6.31
C ALA A 56 1.41 0.49 5.20
N TRP A 57 1.49 -0.81 4.93
CA TRP A 57 0.66 -1.41 3.89
C TRP A 57 -0.82 -1.45 4.27
N LEU A 58 -1.11 -1.60 5.56
CA LEU A 58 -2.50 -1.51 6.01
C LEU A 58 -3.06 -0.12 5.75
N ARG A 59 -2.26 0.91 5.97
CA ARG A 59 -2.68 2.26 5.69
C ARG A 59 -2.90 2.45 4.18
N LEU A 60 -2.07 1.81 3.38
CA LEU A 60 -2.26 1.85 1.93
C LEU A 60 -3.59 1.21 1.55
N ILE A 61 -3.94 0.12 2.18
CA ILE A 61 -5.20 -0.54 1.88
C ILE A 61 -6.38 0.38 2.16
N VAL A 62 -6.33 1.09 3.28
CA VAL A 62 -7.39 2.04 3.59
C VAL A 62 -7.49 3.11 2.50
N ALA A 63 -6.35 3.63 2.06
CA ALA A 63 -6.35 4.65 1.03
C ALA A 63 -6.89 4.12 -0.29
N VAL A 64 -6.54 2.88 -0.63
CA VAL A 64 -7.04 2.26 -1.85
C VAL A 64 -8.55 2.09 -1.77
N GLU A 65 -9.03 1.62 -0.62
CA GLU A 65 -10.47 1.42 -0.47
C GLU A 65 -11.23 2.73 -0.55
N GLU A 66 -10.68 3.78 0.03
CA GLU A 66 -11.34 5.07 -0.02
C GLU A 66 -11.43 5.59 -1.45
N ARG A 67 -10.38 5.42 -2.22
CA ARG A 67 -10.41 5.84 -3.61
C ARG A 67 -11.42 5.05 -4.40
N THR A 68 -11.48 3.76 -4.14
CA THR A 68 -12.40 2.90 -4.86
C THR A 68 -13.84 3.23 -4.53
N GLN A 69 -14.12 3.46 -3.26
CA GLN A 69 -15.48 3.78 -2.84
C GLN A 69 -15.89 5.16 -3.29
N GLY A 70 -14.98 6.10 -3.28
CA GLY A 70 -15.29 7.45 -3.71
C GLY A 70 -15.70 7.52 -5.15
N ARG A 71 -15.23 6.58 -5.96
CA ARG A 71 -15.57 6.58 -7.36
C ARG A 71 -16.98 6.18 -7.64
N ARG A 72 -17.58 5.49 -6.72
CA ARG A 72 -18.90 4.98 -6.96
C ARG A 72 -19.95 6.06 -6.83
N GLY A 73 -19.65 7.03 -6.03
CA GLY A 73 -20.55 8.12 -5.71
C GLY A 73 -21.13 8.82 -6.87
#